data_fee4e4447ad5ea9405a7985280204897
#
_entry.id   fee4e4447ad5ea9405a7985280204897
#
_cell.length_a   1.000
_cell.length_b   1.000
_cell.length_c   1.000
_cell.angle_alpha   90.00
_cell.angle_beta   90.00
_cell.angle_gamma   90.00
#
_symmetry.space_group_name_H-M   'P 1'
#
loop_
_entity.id
_entity.type
_entity.pdbx_description
1 polymer ?
#
loop_
_entity_poly.entity_id
_entity_poly.type
_entity_poly.pdbx_seq_one_letter_code
_entity_poly.pdbx_strand_id
1 'polypeptide(L)'
;TVSVNEQASGECETTVTVSASGTTPGQPKTDDVKVTTTAGDGGLYSVTLTVDDQTVTYDGEDDEIVWEVDVENTGEQQENIQLEMNSDNDCESDELDATVNPSTVQLDSGDSTTVDVTVDLPDGSSTEAGIHCFIIKATVTNDPNAADPAEDNLTLTVNIPEVKECDPSLQFTSMSLNPGETGNNRFTVENIGNTEWTVSAKAVADNFDVSDWVDFS
;
A
#
# COMPACT_ATOMS: atom_id res chain seq x y z
N THR A 1 23.15 31.52 25.62
CA THR A 1 22.87 30.12 25.25
C THR A 1 21.58 30.14 24.44
N VAL A 2 21.64 29.62 23.23
CA VAL A 2 20.47 29.40 22.38
C VAL A 2 20.19 27.90 22.45
N SER A 3 18.98 27.53 22.80
CA SER A 3 18.52 26.13 22.72
C SER A 3 17.46 26.03 21.65
N VAL A 4 17.59 25.03 20.80
CA VAL A 4 16.63 24.68 19.75
C VAL A 4 15.74 23.56 20.31
N ASN A 5 14.45 23.58 20.03
CA ASN A 5 13.54 22.51 20.40
C ASN A 5 13.91 21.25 19.60
N GLU A 6 13.82 20.09 20.20
CA GLU A 6 14.18 18.79 19.60
C GLU A 6 13.42 18.46 18.31
N GLN A 7 12.32 19.11 18.03
CA GLN A 7 11.50 18.98 16.82
C GLN A 7 11.52 20.18 15.90
N ALA A 8 12.46 21.13 16.10
CA ALA A 8 12.54 22.30 15.25
C ALA A 8 13.30 21.99 13.97
N SER A 9 12.67 22.14 12.82
CA SER A 9 13.31 22.15 11.51
C SER A 9 13.30 23.58 10.93
N GLY A 10 14.30 23.88 10.08
CA GLY A 10 14.41 25.16 9.40
C GLY A 10 15.41 26.14 9.99
N GLU A 11 15.41 27.35 9.45
CA GLU A 11 16.36 28.41 9.79
C GLU A 11 15.69 29.43 10.71
N CYS A 12 16.29 29.68 11.88
CA CYS A 12 15.86 30.72 12.81
C CYS A 12 16.88 31.84 12.87
N GLU A 13 16.48 33.09 12.58
CA GLU A 13 17.31 34.25 12.70
C GLU A 13 17.01 35.00 14.01
N THR A 14 17.99 35.08 14.90
CA THR A 14 17.89 35.81 16.16
C THR A 14 18.79 37.03 16.13
N THR A 15 18.23 38.21 16.37
CA THR A 15 19.00 39.45 16.49
C THR A 15 19.31 39.72 17.97
N VAL A 16 20.59 39.81 18.30
CA VAL A 16 21.06 40.22 19.63
C VAL A 16 21.49 41.68 19.55
N THR A 17 20.71 42.55 20.18
CA THR A 17 21.03 43.98 20.28
C THR A 17 21.84 44.27 21.55
N VAL A 18 23.02 44.80 21.37
CA VAL A 18 23.85 45.28 22.50
C VAL A 18 23.78 46.77 22.57
N SER A 19 23.28 47.30 23.70
CA SER A 19 23.20 48.73 23.96
C SER A 19 24.24 49.16 24.98
N ALA A 20 25.11 50.10 24.62
CA ALA A 20 26.04 50.71 25.54
C ALA A 20 25.59 52.16 25.86
N SER A 21 25.32 52.44 27.13
CA SER A 21 25.08 53.81 27.60
C SER A 21 26.42 54.49 27.92
N GLY A 22 26.85 55.42 27.07
CA GLY A 22 28.05 56.20 27.31
C GLY A 22 27.76 57.45 28.19
N THR A 23 28.82 57.98 28.80
CA THR A 23 28.76 59.16 29.67
C THR A 23 28.48 60.52 28.98
N THR A 24 28.20 60.50 27.70
CA THR A 24 27.82 61.70 26.92
C THR A 24 26.29 61.68 26.74
N PRO A 25 25.61 62.73 27.20
CA PRO A 25 24.16 62.80 27.12
C PRO A 25 23.68 62.86 25.69
N GLY A 26 22.87 61.89 25.28
CA GLY A 26 21.99 62.03 24.14
C GLY A 26 21.93 60.93 23.10
N GLN A 27 22.83 59.90 23.03
CA GLN A 27 22.73 58.81 22.06
C GLN A 27 23.31 57.49 22.63
N PRO A 28 22.48 56.52 22.94
CA PRO A 28 22.98 55.14 23.12
C PRO A 28 23.55 54.63 21.80
N LYS A 29 24.77 54.06 21.84
CA LYS A 29 25.29 53.30 20.72
C LYS A 29 24.71 51.88 20.83
N THR A 30 23.97 51.49 19.84
CA THR A 30 23.49 50.10 19.69
C THR A 30 24.24 49.43 18.56
N ASP A 31 24.63 48.19 18.77
CA ASP A 31 25.18 47.33 17.75
C ASP A 31 24.39 46.01 17.76
N ASP A 32 24.03 45.54 16.55
CA ASP A 32 23.19 44.35 16.36
C ASP A 32 24.04 43.25 15.77
N VAL A 33 24.00 42.07 16.39
CA VAL A 33 24.59 40.85 15.87
C VAL A 33 23.46 39.91 15.51
N LYS A 34 23.41 39.51 14.24
CA LYS A 34 22.53 38.47 13.77
C LYS A 34 23.17 37.10 14.01
N VAL A 35 22.44 36.23 14.67
CA VAL A 35 22.81 34.82 14.88
C VAL A 35 21.81 33.98 14.13
N THR A 36 22.26 33.27 13.11
CA THR A 36 21.46 32.28 12.40
C THR A 36 21.69 30.94 13.05
N THR A 37 20.63 30.27 13.43
CA THR A 37 20.65 28.88 13.92
C THR A 37 19.86 28.08 12.92
N THR A 38 20.50 27.10 12.30
CA THR A 38 19.85 26.15 11.39
C THR A 38 19.61 24.86 12.17
N ALA A 39 18.35 24.47 12.28
CA ALA A 39 18.02 23.11 12.67
C ALA A 39 18.01 22.28 11.38
N GLY A 40 18.66 21.12 11.39
CA GLY A 40 18.67 20.20 10.24
C GLY A 40 17.24 19.81 9.83
N ASP A 41 17.07 19.43 8.56
CA ASP A 41 15.77 18.99 8.00
C ASP A 41 15.31 17.65 8.59
N GLY A 42 16.20 16.91 9.28
CA GLY A 42 15.87 15.74 10.09
C GLY A 42 15.72 16.15 11.56
N GLY A 43 14.60 15.85 12.21
CA GLY A 43 14.49 15.91 13.68
C GLY A 43 15.52 14.98 14.33
N LEU A 44 15.67 15.05 15.68
CA LEU A 44 16.51 14.10 16.43
C LEU A 44 16.15 12.64 16.11
N TYR A 45 14.86 12.41 15.82
CA TYR A 45 14.28 11.12 15.40
C TYR A 45 13.53 11.32 14.09
N SER A 46 13.82 10.51 13.08
CA SER A 46 13.19 10.59 11.76
C SER A 46 13.46 9.30 10.98
N VAL A 47 12.43 8.69 10.44
CA VAL A 47 12.49 7.48 9.62
C VAL A 47 11.93 7.76 8.24
N THR A 48 12.47 7.09 7.22
CA THR A 48 11.97 7.16 5.84
C THR A 48 11.86 5.76 5.25
N LEU A 49 10.73 5.48 4.60
CA LEU A 49 10.46 4.25 3.86
C LEU A 49 10.54 4.51 2.36
N THR A 50 11.27 3.66 1.63
CA THR A 50 11.33 3.72 0.17
C THR A 50 11.26 2.33 -0.46
N VAL A 51 10.78 2.26 -1.70
CA VAL A 51 10.72 1.04 -2.52
C VAL A 51 10.90 1.42 -4.00
N ASP A 52 11.50 0.53 -4.78
CA ASP A 52 11.72 0.78 -6.21
C ASP A 52 10.40 0.85 -6.99
N ASP A 53 9.51 -0.15 -6.79
CA ASP A 53 8.21 -0.22 -7.44
C ASP A 53 7.10 -0.38 -6.39
N GLN A 54 6.25 0.61 -6.25
CA GLN A 54 5.11 0.58 -5.31
C GLN A 54 3.93 -0.25 -5.82
N THR A 55 3.86 -0.51 -7.14
CA THR A 55 2.74 -1.21 -7.76
C THR A 55 3.20 -2.44 -8.51
N VAL A 56 2.62 -3.58 -8.18
CA VAL A 56 2.83 -4.85 -8.87
C VAL A 56 1.52 -5.29 -9.51
N THR A 57 1.58 -5.77 -10.77
CA THR A 57 0.44 -6.43 -11.40
C THR A 57 0.65 -7.94 -11.29
N TYR A 58 -0.32 -8.62 -10.70
CA TYR A 58 -0.33 -10.07 -10.57
C TYR A 58 -0.46 -10.73 -11.94
N ASP A 59 0.41 -11.66 -12.25
CA ASP A 59 0.45 -12.37 -13.54
C ASP A 59 -0.22 -13.75 -13.52
N GLY A 60 -0.65 -14.22 -12.33
CA GLY A 60 -1.33 -15.49 -12.15
C GLY A 60 -0.40 -16.70 -11.94
N GLU A 61 0.91 -16.48 -11.81
CA GLU A 61 1.90 -17.56 -11.68
C GLU A 61 2.46 -17.73 -10.27
N ASP A 62 2.56 -16.64 -9.51
CA ASP A 62 3.17 -16.65 -8.17
C ASP A 62 2.12 -16.76 -7.05
N ASP A 63 2.44 -17.48 -5.98
CA ASP A 63 1.59 -17.63 -4.80
C ASP A 63 1.77 -16.47 -3.80
N GLU A 64 2.79 -15.64 -4.00
CA GLU A 64 3.12 -14.51 -3.15
C GLU A 64 3.74 -13.34 -3.95
N ILE A 65 3.55 -12.11 -3.45
CA ILE A 65 4.26 -10.93 -3.92
C ILE A 65 5.14 -10.43 -2.78
N VAL A 66 6.42 -10.17 -3.09
CA VAL A 66 7.39 -9.66 -2.12
C VAL A 66 7.93 -8.32 -2.58
N TRP A 67 7.86 -7.31 -1.70
CA TRP A 67 8.57 -6.04 -1.86
C TRP A 67 9.75 -5.97 -0.93
N GLU A 68 10.89 -5.56 -1.45
CA GLU A 68 12.05 -5.16 -0.67
C GLU A 68 11.92 -3.66 -0.35
N VAL A 69 11.54 -3.34 0.90
CA VAL A 69 11.36 -1.97 1.37
C VAL A 69 12.58 -1.52 2.14
N ASP A 70 13.19 -0.42 1.71
CA ASP A 70 14.30 0.20 2.42
C ASP A 70 13.78 1.08 3.54
N VAL A 71 14.31 0.85 4.74
CA VAL A 71 14.06 1.60 5.97
C VAL A 71 15.33 2.37 6.30
N GLU A 72 15.29 3.69 6.29
CA GLU A 72 16.42 4.57 6.58
C GLU A 72 16.15 5.37 7.85
N ASN A 73 17.11 5.38 8.77
CA ASN A 73 17.15 6.32 9.88
C ASN A 73 17.70 7.66 9.39
N THR A 74 16.84 8.61 9.11
CA THR A 74 17.19 9.97 8.68
C THR A 74 17.35 10.94 9.85
N GLY A 75 17.18 10.46 11.11
CA GLY A 75 17.40 11.21 12.33
C GLY A 75 18.87 11.32 12.73
N GLU A 76 19.13 12.02 13.82
CA GLU A 76 20.49 12.25 14.36
C GLU A 76 20.87 11.27 15.47
N GLN A 77 19.93 10.42 15.93
CA GLN A 77 20.12 9.47 17.01
C GLN A 77 19.97 8.03 16.51
N GLN A 78 20.44 7.07 17.28
CA GLN A 78 20.13 5.66 17.05
C GLN A 78 18.63 5.43 17.28
N GLU A 79 17.95 4.75 16.37
CA GLU A 79 16.51 4.52 16.40
C GLU A 79 16.17 3.03 16.51
N ASN A 80 15.12 2.76 17.31
CA ASN A 80 14.43 1.48 17.31
C ASN A 80 13.11 1.70 16.55
N ILE A 81 13.01 1.13 15.36
CA ILE A 81 11.88 1.33 14.44
C ILE A 81 11.02 0.07 14.47
N GLN A 82 9.73 0.26 14.77
CA GLN A 82 8.70 -0.76 14.64
C GLN A 82 7.99 -0.61 13.32
N LEU A 83 7.76 -1.74 12.64
CA LEU A 83 7.09 -1.82 11.34
C LEU A 83 5.79 -2.60 11.50
N GLU A 84 4.70 -2.03 11.00
CA GLU A 84 3.36 -2.61 11.05
C GLU A 84 2.70 -2.54 9.67
N MET A 85 1.88 -3.55 9.34
CA MET A 85 1.06 -3.55 8.15
C MET A 85 -0.36 -3.17 8.49
N ASN A 86 -0.96 -2.29 7.68
CA ASN A 86 -2.37 -1.93 7.74
C ASN A 86 -2.98 -2.04 6.35
N SER A 87 -4.26 -2.42 6.27
CA SER A 87 -5.01 -2.31 5.03
C SER A 87 -5.39 -0.86 4.76
N ASP A 88 -5.34 -0.45 3.50
CA ASP A 88 -5.84 0.87 3.09
C ASP A 88 -7.34 0.76 2.77
N ASN A 89 -8.17 1.52 3.49
CA ASN A 89 -9.61 1.51 3.31
C ASN A 89 -10.08 2.14 1.97
N ASP A 90 -9.19 2.79 1.23
CA ASP A 90 -9.49 3.38 -0.07
C ASP A 90 -9.36 2.37 -1.23
N CYS A 91 -8.88 1.15 -0.95
CA CYS A 91 -8.71 0.06 -1.90
C CYS A 91 -9.42 -1.22 -1.44
N GLU A 92 -9.71 -2.14 -2.38
CA GLU A 92 -10.34 -3.44 -2.12
C GLU A 92 -9.32 -4.42 -1.53
N SER A 93 -8.95 -4.25 -0.25
CA SER A 93 -7.89 -5.05 0.39
C SER A 93 -8.37 -6.07 1.43
N ASP A 94 -9.69 -6.22 1.62
CA ASP A 94 -10.25 -7.04 2.71
C ASP A 94 -9.98 -8.56 2.57
N GLU A 95 -9.47 -9.01 1.42
CA GLU A 95 -9.28 -10.44 1.12
C GLU A 95 -7.80 -10.89 1.16
N LEU A 96 -6.85 -9.96 1.19
CA LEU A 96 -5.43 -10.26 1.16
C LEU A 96 -4.74 -9.84 2.45
N ASP A 97 -3.96 -10.75 3.00
CA ASP A 97 -3.13 -10.50 4.18
C ASP A 97 -1.71 -10.10 3.76
N ALA A 98 -1.19 -9.03 4.36
CA ALA A 98 0.18 -8.59 4.19
C ALA A 98 0.98 -8.72 5.48
N THR A 99 2.24 -9.12 5.37
CA THR A 99 3.16 -9.26 6.50
C THR A 99 4.46 -8.52 6.24
N VAL A 100 5.15 -8.06 7.31
CA VAL A 100 6.47 -7.42 7.22
C VAL A 100 7.47 -8.19 8.07
N ASN A 101 8.66 -8.44 7.51
CA ASN A 101 9.73 -9.17 8.19
C ASN A 101 11.12 -8.59 7.87
N PRO A 102 11.92 -8.20 8.87
CA PRO A 102 11.60 -8.15 10.30
C PRO A 102 10.60 -7.02 10.63
N SER A 103 9.80 -7.21 11.69
CA SER A 103 8.85 -6.19 12.18
C SER A 103 9.49 -5.14 13.10
N THR A 104 10.76 -5.27 13.41
CA THR A 104 11.53 -4.30 14.20
C THR A 104 12.97 -4.26 13.72
N VAL A 105 13.54 -3.05 13.60
CA VAL A 105 14.92 -2.83 13.22
C VAL A 105 15.53 -1.79 14.15
N GLN A 106 16.87 -1.85 14.34
CA GLN A 106 17.64 -0.84 15.06
C GLN A 106 18.69 -0.29 14.11
N LEU A 107 18.68 1.02 13.89
CA LEU A 107 19.57 1.71 12.95
C LEU A 107 20.30 2.86 13.62
N ASP A 108 21.61 2.97 13.38
CA ASP A 108 22.37 4.18 13.71
C ASP A 108 21.99 5.31 12.75
N SER A 109 22.27 6.57 13.14
CA SER A 109 22.00 7.75 12.31
C SER A 109 22.59 7.63 10.91
N GLY A 110 21.77 7.75 9.86
CA GLY A 110 22.15 7.65 8.46
C GLY A 110 22.33 6.21 7.94
N ASP A 111 22.05 5.19 8.77
CA ASP A 111 22.06 3.80 8.32
C ASP A 111 20.69 3.41 7.75
N SER A 112 20.71 2.44 6.85
CA SER A 112 19.52 1.82 6.26
C SER A 112 19.57 0.31 6.29
N THR A 113 18.41 -0.32 6.18
CA THR A 113 18.26 -1.76 6.02
C THR A 113 17.04 -2.05 5.17
N THR A 114 17.05 -3.20 4.50
CA THR A 114 15.91 -3.68 3.72
C THR A 114 15.07 -4.64 4.56
N VAL A 115 13.76 -4.54 4.45
CA VAL A 115 12.77 -5.45 5.04
C VAL A 115 11.87 -6.00 3.95
N ASP A 116 11.43 -7.25 4.10
CA ASP A 116 10.52 -7.89 3.16
C ASP A 116 9.07 -7.63 3.58
N VAL A 117 8.26 -7.12 2.65
CA VAL A 117 6.80 -7.07 2.76
C VAL A 117 6.23 -8.12 1.83
N THR A 118 5.54 -9.11 2.39
CA THR A 118 4.97 -10.23 1.65
C THR A 118 3.45 -10.16 1.70
N VAL A 119 2.82 -10.32 0.54
CA VAL A 119 1.37 -10.52 0.39
C VAL A 119 1.15 -11.91 -0.15
N ASP A 120 0.43 -12.75 0.61
CA ASP A 120 0.02 -14.08 0.18
C ASP A 120 -1.16 -13.95 -0.79
N LEU A 121 -1.02 -14.59 -1.96
CA LEU A 121 -2.05 -14.63 -2.98
C LEU A 121 -2.71 -16.03 -2.94
N PRO A 122 -4.02 -16.13 -2.65
CA PRO A 122 -4.71 -17.40 -2.73
C PRO A 122 -4.73 -17.90 -4.18
N ASP A 123 -4.70 -19.25 -4.36
CA ASP A 123 -4.65 -19.93 -5.67
C ASP A 123 -5.51 -19.24 -6.74
N GLY A 124 -4.86 -18.73 -7.71
CA GLY A 124 -5.09 -18.12 -9.03
C GLY A 124 -6.48 -17.63 -9.43
N SER A 125 -7.57 -18.29 -9.09
CA SER A 125 -8.92 -17.91 -9.55
C SER A 125 -9.86 -17.45 -8.43
N SER A 126 -9.40 -17.46 -7.18
CA SER A 126 -10.25 -17.14 -6.02
C SER A 126 -10.10 -15.69 -5.54
N THR A 127 -9.02 -15.01 -5.90
CA THR A 127 -8.84 -13.60 -5.51
C THR A 127 -9.63 -12.69 -6.44
N GLU A 128 -10.48 -11.84 -5.87
CA GLU A 128 -11.29 -10.89 -6.62
C GLU A 128 -10.39 -9.93 -7.44
N ALA A 129 -10.79 -9.69 -8.71
CA ALA A 129 -10.11 -8.74 -9.57
C ALA A 129 -10.29 -7.32 -9.03
N GLY A 130 -9.20 -6.55 -8.98
CA GLY A 130 -9.24 -5.20 -8.48
C GLY A 130 -7.89 -4.65 -8.07
N ILE A 131 -7.92 -3.54 -7.36
CA ILE A 131 -6.74 -2.87 -6.82
C ILE A 131 -6.74 -3.05 -5.30
N HIS A 132 -5.73 -3.76 -4.78
CA HIS A 132 -5.55 -3.99 -3.35
C HIS A 132 -4.37 -3.16 -2.86
N CYS A 133 -4.55 -2.41 -1.77
CA CYS A 133 -3.53 -1.52 -1.24
C CYS A 133 -3.23 -1.85 0.23
N PHE A 134 -1.95 -1.73 0.58
CA PHE A 134 -1.42 -1.97 1.92
C PHE A 134 -0.56 -0.80 2.34
N ILE A 135 -0.65 -0.41 3.60
CA ILE A 135 0.20 0.62 4.18
C ILE A 135 1.19 -0.06 5.10
N ILE A 136 2.50 0.05 4.79
CA ILE A 136 3.53 -0.20 5.77
C ILE A 136 3.78 1.08 6.56
N LYS A 137 3.68 0.98 7.87
CA LYS A 137 3.93 2.08 8.81
C LYS A 137 5.20 1.80 9.59
N ALA A 138 6.13 2.76 9.59
CA ALA A 138 7.30 2.78 10.44
C ALA A 138 7.07 3.75 11.61
N THR A 139 7.39 3.34 12.83
CA THR A 139 7.28 4.19 14.03
C THR A 139 8.55 4.08 14.86
N VAL A 140 9.15 5.20 15.20
CA VAL A 140 10.34 5.25 16.08
C VAL A 140 9.91 5.11 17.54
N THR A 141 10.18 3.94 18.14
CA THR A 141 9.66 3.59 19.47
C THR A 141 10.47 4.15 20.63
N ASN A 142 11.70 4.58 20.40
CA ASN A 142 12.54 5.24 21.40
C ASN A 142 12.55 6.77 21.29
N ASP A 143 11.65 7.34 20.49
CA ASP A 143 11.37 8.77 20.48
C ASP A 143 10.79 9.19 21.85
N PRO A 144 11.41 10.15 22.58
CA PRO A 144 10.91 10.61 23.87
C PRO A 144 9.54 11.32 23.76
N ASN A 145 9.14 11.75 22.55
CA ASN A 145 7.81 12.31 22.29
C ASN A 145 6.80 11.17 21.99
N ALA A 146 6.56 10.30 22.97
CA ALA A 146 5.66 9.14 22.80
C ALA A 146 4.19 9.50 22.43
N ALA A 147 3.79 10.78 22.51
CA ALA A 147 2.46 11.21 22.10
C ALA A 147 2.35 11.50 20.58
N ASP A 148 3.49 11.74 19.94
CA ASP A 148 3.62 12.07 18.52
C ASP A 148 5.02 11.62 18.06
N PRO A 149 5.28 10.30 18.00
CA PRO A 149 6.58 9.76 17.62
C PRO A 149 6.88 10.04 16.16
N ALA A 150 8.16 10.03 15.80
CA ALA A 150 8.55 10.07 14.38
C ALA A 150 8.04 8.82 13.67
N GLU A 151 7.34 9.02 12.55
CA GLU A 151 6.75 7.94 11.77
C GLU A 151 6.76 8.26 10.26
N ASP A 152 6.72 7.20 9.44
CA ASP A 152 6.53 7.29 8.01
C ASP A 152 5.59 6.18 7.54
N ASN A 153 4.89 6.42 6.42
CA ASN A 153 3.94 5.49 5.82
C ASN A 153 4.22 5.37 4.32
N LEU A 154 4.25 4.13 3.84
CA LEU A 154 4.40 3.82 2.43
C LEU A 154 3.24 2.95 1.96
N THR A 155 2.56 3.33 0.87
CA THR A 155 1.48 2.54 0.27
C THR A 155 2.05 1.64 -0.81
N LEU A 156 1.73 0.33 -0.72
CA LEU A 156 2.05 -0.70 -1.70
C LEU A 156 0.75 -1.15 -2.37
N THR A 157 0.80 -1.46 -3.66
CA THR A 157 -0.39 -1.75 -4.46
C THR A 157 -0.23 -3.04 -5.26
N VAL A 158 -1.21 -3.94 -5.16
CA VAL A 158 -1.38 -5.09 -6.04
C VAL A 158 -2.54 -4.84 -6.98
N ASN A 159 -2.31 -4.96 -8.28
CA ASN A 159 -3.36 -4.95 -9.28
C ASN A 159 -3.63 -6.37 -9.77
N ILE A 160 -4.82 -6.91 -9.48
CA ILE A 160 -5.27 -8.23 -9.92
C ILE A 160 -6.15 -8.06 -11.15
N PRO A 161 -5.70 -8.55 -12.34
CA PRO A 161 -6.46 -8.43 -13.56
C PRO A 161 -7.77 -9.24 -13.55
N GLU A 162 -8.79 -8.76 -14.27
CA GLU A 162 -10.02 -9.52 -14.51
C GLU A 162 -9.76 -10.77 -15.36
N VAL A 163 -10.18 -11.92 -14.85
CA VAL A 163 -10.22 -13.20 -15.59
C VAL A 163 -11.67 -13.62 -15.75
N LYS A 164 -12.18 -13.65 -17.00
CA LYS A 164 -13.53 -14.11 -17.34
C LYS A 164 -13.45 -15.51 -17.95
N GLU A 165 -13.67 -16.51 -17.15
CA GLU A 165 -13.58 -17.90 -17.55
C GLU A 165 -14.77 -18.69 -17.03
N CYS A 166 -15.26 -19.64 -17.85
CA CYS A 166 -16.37 -20.49 -17.46
C CYS A 166 -16.11 -21.96 -17.81
N ASP A 167 -16.65 -22.84 -16.98
CA ASP A 167 -16.72 -24.27 -17.26
C ASP A 167 -18.18 -24.70 -17.51
N PRO A 168 -18.58 -24.90 -18.79
CA PRO A 168 -19.90 -25.38 -19.13
C PRO A 168 -19.98 -26.92 -19.02
N SER A 169 -21.05 -27.40 -18.40
CA SER A 169 -21.34 -28.84 -18.33
C SER A 169 -22.77 -29.19 -18.70
N LEU A 170 -22.93 -30.37 -19.25
CA LEU A 170 -24.24 -30.95 -19.64
C LEU A 170 -24.50 -32.22 -18.87
N GLN A 171 -25.73 -32.41 -18.38
CA GLN A 171 -26.13 -33.67 -17.74
C GLN A 171 -26.10 -34.83 -18.70
N PHE A 172 -26.52 -34.62 -19.97
CA PHE A 172 -26.49 -35.58 -21.03
C PHE A 172 -25.89 -34.98 -22.30
N THR A 173 -24.95 -35.67 -22.92
CA THR A 173 -24.31 -35.26 -24.18
C THR A 173 -25.14 -35.59 -25.41
N SER A 174 -26.16 -36.46 -25.26
CA SER A 174 -27.07 -36.84 -26.33
C SER A 174 -28.44 -37.20 -25.76
N MET A 175 -29.50 -36.93 -26.54
CA MET A 175 -30.88 -37.27 -26.22
C MET A 175 -31.60 -37.73 -27.50
N SER A 176 -32.35 -38.84 -27.43
CA SER A 176 -33.18 -39.32 -28.51
C SER A 176 -34.63 -39.13 -28.17
N LEU A 177 -35.37 -38.41 -29.03
CA LEU A 177 -36.79 -38.09 -28.87
C LEU A 177 -37.56 -38.52 -30.13
N ASN A 178 -38.76 -39.05 -29.96
CA ASN A 178 -39.67 -39.28 -31.05
C ASN A 178 -40.41 -38.01 -31.47
N PRO A 179 -40.97 -37.92 -32.66
CA PRO A 179 -41.76 -36.78 -33.06
C PRO A 179 -42.89 -36.48 -32.07
N GLY A 180 -42.92 -35.23 -31.52
CA GLY A 180 -43.93 -34.79 -30.55
C GLY A 180 -43.55 -35.06 -29.08
N GLU A 181 -42.42 -35.67 -28.80
CA GLU A 181 -41.88 -35.82 -27.44
C GLU A 181 -41.06 -34.60 -27.02
N THR A 182 -41.09 -34.30 -25.73
CA THR A 182 -40.26 -33.27 -25.09
C THR A 182 -39.26 -33.96 -24.18
N GLY A 183 -38.00 -33.54 -24.25
CA GLY A 183 -36.95 -33.99 -23.34
C GLY A 183 -36.32 -32.81 -22.59
N ASN A 184 -35.83 -33.09 -21.41
CA ASN A 184 -35.12 -32.07 -20.58
C ASN A 184 -33.67 -32.47 -20.42
N ASN A 185 -32.79 -31.53 -20.56
CA ASN A 185 -31.37 -31.68 -20.24
C ASN A 185 -30.97 -30.50 -19.31
N ARG A 186 -30.07 -30.75 -18.40
CA ARG A 186 -29.52 -29.70 -17.54
C ARG A 186 -28.19 -29.24 -18.10
N PHE A 187 -28.13 -27.92 -18.29
CA PHE A 187 -26.92 -27.21 -18.63
C PHE A 187 -26.49 -26.39 -17.37
N THR A 188 -25.24 -26.50 -16.98
CA THR A 188 -24.66 -25.75 -15.89
C THR A 188 -23.45 -25.00 -16.41
N VAL A 189 -23.32 -23.77 -16.02
CA VAL A 189 -22.13 -22.94 -16.26
C VAL A 189 -21.58 -22.55 -14.91
N GLU A 190 -20.34 -22.91 -14.65
CA GLU A 190 -19.60 -22.48 -13.48
C GLU A 190 -18.70 -21.31 -13.87
N ASN A 191 -18.70 -20.25 -13.06
CA ASN A 191 -17.73 -19.17 -13.19
C ASN A 191 -16.45 -19.62 -12.49
N ILE A 192 -15.40 -19.88 -13.26
CA ILE A 192 -14.07 -20.25 -12.75
C ILE A 192 -13.06 -19.11 -12.89
N GLY A 193 -13.50 -17.91 -13.26
CA GLY A 193 -12.74 -16.68 -13.24
C GLY A 193 -12.93 -15.91 -11.92
N ASN A 194 -12.29 -14.76 -11.80
CA ASN A 194 -12.23 -13.95 -10.59
C ASN A 194 -13.09 -12.66 -10.65
N THR A 195 -14.05 -12.59 -11.57
CA THR A 195 -14.94 -11.44 -11.70
C THR A 195 -16.35 -11.89 -12.06
N GLU A 196 -17.36 -11.11 -11.69
CA GLU A 196 -18.75 -11.36 -12.08
C GLU A 196 -18.96 -11.01 -13.56
N TRP A 197 -19.73 -11.84 -14.28
CA TRP A 197 -20.13 -11.59 -15.65
C TRP A 197 -21.42 -12.32 -16.03
N THR A 198 -22.07 -11.83 -17.08
CA THR A 198 -23.36 -12.38 -17.53
C THR A 198 -23.14 -13.42 -18.61
N VAL A 199 -23.75 -14.58 -18.45
CA VAL A 199 -23.77 -15.67 -19.44
C VAL A 199 -25.06 -15.61 -20.23
N SER A 200 -24.96 -15.80 -21.56
CA SER A 200 -26.10 -16.02 -22.42
C SER A 200 -25.98 -17.38 -23.10
N ALA A 201 -27.09 -18.12 -23.18
CA ALA A 201 -27.13 -19.39 -23.87
C ALA A 201 -27.88 -19.24 -25.22
N LYS A 202 -27.36 -19.94 -26.26
CA LYS A 202 -27.97 -20.00 -27.58
C LYS A 202 -27.93 -21.42 -28.10
N ALA A 203 -29.05 -21.94 -28.60
CA ALA A 203 -29.08 -23.22 -29.26
C ALA A 203 -28.82 -23.04 -30.78
N VAL A 204 -27.91 -23.85 -31.34
CA VAL A 204 -27.52 -23.79 -32.75
C VAL A 204 -27.46 -25.23 -33.29
N ALA A 205 -28.10 -25.47 -34.44
CA ALA A 205 -27.98 -26.72 -35.20
C ALA A 205 -27.53 -26.41 -36.64
N ASP A 206 -26.47 -27.03 -37.14
CA ASP A 206 -25.96 -26.82 -38.51
C ASP A 206 -25.79 -25.36 -38.94
N ASN A 207 -25.32 -24.49 -38.02
CA ASN A 207 -25.20 -23.05 -38.15
C ASN A 207 -26.52 -22.27 -38.22
N PHE A 208 -27.65 -22.91 -37.97
CA PHE A 208 -28.95 -22.21 -37.82
C PHE A 208 -29.29 -22.02 -36.35
N ASP A 209 -29.89 -20.87 -36.05
CA ASP A 209 -30.46 -20.60 -34.73
C ASP A 209 -31.69 -21.46 -34.51
N VAL A 210 -31.68 -22.32 -33.53
CA VAL A 210 -32.79 -23.19 -33.14
C VAL A 210 -33.29 -22.88 -31.72
N SER A 211 -33.01 -21.67 -31.19
CA SER A 211 -33.42 -21.28 -29.87
C SER A 211 -34.93 -21.29 -29.67
N ASP A 212 -35.73 -21.12 -30.75
CA ASP A 212 -37.21 -21.26 -30.72
C ASP A 212 -37.67 -22.72 -30.44
N TRP A 213 -36.79 -23.70 -30.53
CA TRP A 213 -37.06 -25.13 -30.27
C TRP A 213 -36.63 -25.54 -28.87
N VAL A 214 -35.93 -24.65 -28.14
CA VAL A 214 -35.35 -24.89 -26.83
C VAL A 214 -35.72 -23.78 -25.86
N ASP A 215 -36.38 -24.12 -24.79
CA ASP A 215 -36.63 -23.21 -23.68
C ASP A 215 -35.46 -23.32 -22.68
N PHE A 216 -34.86 -22.18 -22.34
CA PHE A 216 -33.89 -22.05 -21.26
C PHE A 216 -34.60 -21.50 -20.01
N SER A 217 -34.56 -22.23 -18.91
CA SER A 217 -35.18 -21.85 -17.63
C SER A 217 -34.21 -22.00 -16.45
#